data_c5de5909455fa5ec2e7f4ed73b8afce8
#
_entry.id   c5de5909455fa5ec2e7f4ed73b8afce8
#
_cell.length_a   1.000
_cell.length_b   1.000
_cell.length_c   1.000
_cell.angle_alpha   90.00
_cell.angle_beta   90.00
_cell.angle_gamma   90.00
#
_symmetry.space_group_name_H-M   'P 1'
#
loop_
_entity.id
_entity.type
_entity.pdbx_description
1 polymer ?
#
loop_
_entity_poly.entity_id
_entity_poly.type
_entity_poly.pdbx_seq_one_letter_code
_entity_poly.pdbx_strand_id
1 'polypeptide(L)'
;MIDLTALEGSSYVVLGLARSGLATVRALGAAGIDCMAWDDNAPAREAAEKAGMPVVDPASVDWSRQSALIISPGIPSRLPKPHPVATAARAAGKPIICDIELLARAQPQARFVAITGTNGKSTTTALIGHILGQAGLACEVGGNIGRGALDLAPLGAGGTYVLEMSSYQLELLQTFRANVAVWLNITPDHIDRHGDLAGYVAAKEHIFDRQQTGDCAVIGIDDEASRAIYRRMSSRPGIAAIPVGREVAGGGMSFRAGRLVDADGHSADFIDVPTLPGDHNAQNAACAWAACRWLEVPCDRIAAGLRSYPGLPHRQEQVAEVGAVIYVNDSKATNADATARALSSYRDIYWILGGQAKEGGVAPLAEYFDRIRHAFLIGEATELFAGQLEGKLAYSRCGDLQSALEAAHAQAQRDLAARGGRRGVVLLSPACASWDQWKSYEHRGDAFRAMARALPGARQLGRAA
;
A
#
# COMPACT_ATOMS: atom_id res chain seq x y z
N MET A 1 4.29 -0.46 21.04
CA MET A 1 4.58 0.97 20.82
C MET A 1 6.06 1.20 21.00
N ILE A 2 6.66 1.98 20.11
CA ILE A 2 8.11 2.30 20.14
C ILE A 2 8.42 3.16 21.37
N ASP A 3 9.50 2.82 22.06
CA ASP A 3 10.07 3.62 23.14
C ASP A 3 10.91 4.77 22.56
N LEU A 4 10.53 6.01 22.90
CA LEU A 4 11.17 7.24 22.44
C LEU A 4 12.07 7.90 23.52
N THR A 5 12.35 7.23 24.64
CA THR A 5 13.18 7.80 25.73
C THR A 5 14.57 8.24 25.26
N ALA A 6 15.11 7.62 24.21
CA ALA A 6 16.35 8.07 23.56
C ALA A 6 16.28 9.49 22.97
N LEU A 7 15.09 10.10 22.87
CA LEU A 7 14.85 11.47 22.42
C LEU A 7 14.53 12.42 23.59
N GLU A 8 14.78 12.02 24.83
CA GLU A 8 14.56 12.83 26.03
C GLU A 8 15.24 14.20 25.93
N GLY A 9 14.60 15.23 26.51
CA GLY A 9 15.05 16.63 26.40
C GLY A 9 14.65 17.34 25.12
N SER A 10 13.98 16.66 24.19
CA SER A 10 13.39 17.26 22.99
C SER A 10 11.95 17.71 23.26
N SER A 11 11.47 18.67 22.46
CA SER A 11 10.05 19.07 22.43
C SER A 11 9.57 19.14 20.97
N TYR A 12 8.34 18.74 20.70
CA TYR A 12 7.84 18.60 19.34
C TYR A 12 6.47 19.23 19.14
N VAL A 13 6.22 19.74 17.94
CA VAL A 13 4.87 20.05 17.47
C VAL A 13 4.40 18.92 16.57
N VAL A 14 3.21 18.36 16.82
CA VAL A 14 2.60 17.29 16.02
C VAL A 14 1.41 17.87 15.26
N LEU A 15 1.46 17.87 13.94
CA LEU A 15 0.42 18.37 13.05
C LEU A 15 -0.28 17.23 12.30
N GLY A 16 -1.59 17.13 12.52
CA GLY A 16 -2.44 16.06 12.01
C GLY A 16 -2.63 14.96 13.05
N LEU A 17 -3.89 14.73 13.46
CA LEU A 17 -4.30 13.77 14.51
C LEU A 17 -5.07 12.58 13.94
N ALA A 18 -4.73 12.18 12.72
CA ALA A 18 -5.12 10.89 12.18
C ALA A 18 -4.21 9.78 12.76
N ARG A 19 -4.27 8.58 12.20
CA ARG A 19 -3.59 7.38 12.72
C ARG A 19 -2.11 7.59 13.12
N SER A 20 -1.29 8.17 12.24
CA SER A 20 0.14 8.39 12.50
C SER A 20 0.39 9.45 13.58
N GLY A 21 -0.35 10.56 13.54
CA GLY A 21 -0.22 11.63 14.52
C GLY A 21 -0.66 11.20 15.92
N LEU A 22 -1.79 10.50 16.04
CA LEU A 22 -2.24 9.95 17.33
C LEU A 22 -1.22 8.96 17.91
N ALA A 23 -0.64 8.09 17.08
CA ALA A 23 0.42 7.19 17.50
C ALA A 23 1.65 7.96 17.99
N THR A 24 2.01 9.05 17.29
CA THR A 24 3.13 9.91 17.65
C THR A 24 2.91 10.59 19.00
N VAL A 25 1.75 11.23 19.22
CA VAL A 25 1.45 11.90 20.50
C VAL A 25 1.48 10.90 21.66
N ARG A 26 0.89 9.70 21.49
CA ARG A 26 0.94 8.64 22.51
C ARG A 26 2.36 8.19 22.83
N ALA A 27 3.18 7.98 21.80
CA ALA A 27 4.57 7.52 21.99
C ALA A 27 5.44 8.59 22.68
N LEU A 28 5.29 9.87 22.31
CA LEU A 28 5.97 10.99 22.97
C LEU A 28 5.52 11.12 24.43
N GLY A 29 4.21 11.08 24.69
CA GLY A 29 3.67 11.17 26.04
C GLY A 29 4.11 9.99 26.93
N ALA A 30 4.15 8.76 26.40
CA ALA A 30 4.64 7.58 27.13
C ALA A 30 6.12 7.67 27.49
N ALA A 31 6.92 8.39 26.68
CA ALA A 31 8.34 8.64 26.94
C ALA A 31 8.58 9.91 27.80
N GLY A 32 7.55 10.60 28.26
CA GLY A 32 7.68 11.85 29.01
C GLY A 32 8.23 13.02 28.20
N ILE A 33 8.10 12.97 26.88
CA ILE A 33 8.60 14.02 25.97
C ILE A 33 7.49 15.04 25.72
N ASP A 34 7.81 16.31 25.91
CA ASP A 34 6.88 17.41 25.67
C ASP A 34 6.46 17.48 24.20
N CYS A 35 5.16 17.55 23.94
CA CYS A 35 4.64 17.80 22.61
C CYS A 35 3.41 18.68 22.64
N MET A 36 3.17 19.39 21.54
CA MET A 36 1.97 20.18 21.26
C MET A 36 1.31 19.59 20.04
N ALA A 37 0.04 19.23 20.12
CA ALA A 37 -0.68 18.55 19.06
C ALA A 37 -1.75 19.45 18.43
N TRP A 38 -1.93 19.36 17.12
CA TRP A 38 -2.96 20.10 16.40
C TRP A 38 -3.48 19.35 15.18
N ASP A 39 -4.75 19.57 14.88
CA ASP A 39 -5.39 19.18 13.61
C ASP A 39 -6.37 20.28 13.20
N ASP A 40 -6.53 20.54 11.90
CA ASP A 40 -7.50 21.53 11.42
C ASP A 40 -8.94 21.04 11.58
N ASN A 41 -9.15 19.72 11.65
CA ASN A 41 -10.44 19.11 11.88
C ASN A 41 -10.83 19.22 13.38
N ALA A 42 -11.85 20.02 13.68
CA ALA A 42 -12.33 20.23 15.05
C ALA A 42 -12.73 18.92 15.76
N PRO A 43 -13.51 17.99 15.16
CA PRO A 43 -13.79 16.69 15.75
C PRO A 43 -12.56 15.87 16.14
N ALA A 44 -11.47 15.94 15.34
CA ALA A 44 -10.22 15.25 15.67
C ALA A 44 -9.54 15.86 16.90
N ARG A 45 -9.54 17.20 17.02
CA ARG A 45 -9.04 17.91 18.22
C ARG A 45 -9.84 17.54 19.46
N GLU A 46 -11.17 17.62 19.40
CA GLU A 46 -12.04 17.26 20.52
C GLU A 46 -11.83 15.81 20.99
N ALA A 47 -11.65 14.89 20.05
CA ALA A 47 -11.37 13.49 20.38
C ALA A 47 -10.00 13.34 21.07
N ALA A 48 -8.98 14.08 20.60
CA ALA A 48 -7.66 14.08 21.20
C ALA A 48 -7.66 14.71 22.60
N GLU A 49 -8.35 15.84 22.81
CA GLU A 49 -8.52 16.47 24.12
C GLU A 49 -9.22 15.55 25.13
N LYS A 50 -10.32 14.89 24.71
CA LYS A 50 -11.02 13.89 25.54
C LYS A 50 -10.12 12.69 25.91
N ALA A 51 -9.13 12.38 25.06
CA ALA A 51 -8.13 11.36 25.34
C ALA A 51 -6.94 11.90 26.17
N GLY A 52 -7.00 13.14 26.67
CA GLY A 52 -5.95 13.76 27.48
C GLY A 52 -4.70 14.18 26.72
N MET A 53 -4.78 14.34 25.39
CA MET A 53 -3.65 14.78 24.59
C MET A 53 -3.48 16.31 24.65
N PRO A 54 -2.24 16.82 24.57
CA PRO A 54 -1.93 18.25 24.70
C PRO A 54 -2.25 19.02 23.41
N VAL A 55 -3.53 19.28 23.14
CA VAL A 55 -3.99 20.07 21.99
C VAL A 55 -3.73 21.56 22.25
N VAL A 56 -2.96 22.19 21.39
CA VAL A 56 -2.51 23.59 21.54
C VAL A 56 -2.62 24.31 20.21
N ASP A 57 -3.17 25.53 20.21
CA ASP A 57 -3.25 26.36 19.01
C ASP A 57 -1.84 26.64 18.46
N PRO A 58 -1.55 26.30 17.19
CA PRO A 58 -0.25 26.54 16.58
C PRO A 58 0.22 27.98 16.58
N ALA A 59 -0.70 28.96 16.66
CA ALA A 59 -0.37 30.37 16.74
C ALA A 59 0.36 30.73 18.05
N SER A 60 0.20 29.94 19.11
CA SER A 60 0.84 30.13 20.41
C SER A 60 2.19 29.40 20.56
N VAL A 61 2.65 28.66 19.55
CA VAL A 61 3.88 27.86 19.61
C VAL A 61 5.13 28.75 19.65
N ASP A 62 5.91 28.63 20.72
CA ASP A 62 7.27 29.16 20.77
C ASP A 62 8.23 28.18 20.02
N TRP A 63 8.47 28.46 18.76
CA TRP A 63 9.33 27.63 17.91
C TRP A 63 10.79 27.58 18.38
N SER A 64 11.27 28.55 19.16
CA SER A 64 12.65 28.53 19.67
C SER A 64 12.90 27.31 20.55
N ARG A 65 11.88 26.85 21.27
CA ARG A 65 11.89 25.71 22.19
C ARG A 65 11.63 24.38 21.53
N GLN A 66 11.15 24.36 20.28
CA GLN A 66 10.80 23.12 19.59
C GLN A 66 12.00 22.50 18.89
N SER A 67 12.11 21.18 18.92
CA SER A 67 13.13 20.42 18.22
C SER A 67 12.77 20.19 16.75
N ALA A 68 11.49 19.92 16.47
CA ALA A 68 10.98 19.71 15.12
C ALA A 68 9.46 19.85 15.05
N LEU A 69 8.95 20.02 13.83
CA LEU A 69 7.57 19.75 13.46
C LEU A 69 7.44 18.31 12.95
N ILE A 70 6.59 17.52 13.58
CA ILE A 70 6.19 16.19 13.08
C ILE A 70 4.86 16.38 12.35
N ILE A 71 4.84 16.11 11.04
CA ILE A 71 3.66 16.35 10.21
C ILE A 71 3.09 15.03 9.68
N SER A 72 1.77 14.88 9.74
CA SER A 72 1.09 13.78 9.04
C SER A 72 1.32 13.91 7.53
N PRO A 73 1.75 12.85 6.83
CA PRO A 73 2.22 12.95 5.43
C PRO A 73 1.18 13.50 4.45
N GLY A 74 -0.11 13.35 4.74
CA GLY A 74 -1.19 13.92 3.92
C GLY A 74 -1.26 15.45 3.95
N ILE A 75 -0.71 16.10 4.98
CA ILE A 75 -0.73 17.57 5.11
C ILE A 75 0.44 18.17 4.30
N PRO A 76 0.17 19.14 3.41
CA PRO A 76 1.21 19.71 2.56
C PRO A 76 2.28 20.47 3.36
N SER A 77 3.53 20.02 3.29
CA SER A 77 4.66 20.77 3.82
C SER A 77 5.17 21.82 2.82
N ARG A 78 4.99 21.59 1.51
CA ARG A 78 5.41 22.48 0.40
C ARG A 78 4.27 22.72 -0.57
N LEU A 79 4.11 21.87 -1.59
CA LEU A 79 3.09 21.97 -2.64
C LEU A 79 1.80 21.21 -2.26
N PRO A 80 0.65 21.58 -2.85
CA PRO A 80 0.42 22.73 -3.71
C PRO A 80 0.49 24.08 -2.97
N LYS A 81 0.15 24.11 -1.69
CA LYS A 81 0.25 25.26 -0.78
C LYS A 81 0.69 24.74 0.59
N PRO A 82 1.83 25.21 1.13
CA PRO A 82 2.28 24.73 2.43
C PRO A 82 1.30 25.13 3.52
N HIS A 83 1.11 24.22 4.47
CA HIS A 83 0.32 24.51 5.67
C HIS A 83 0.97 25.65 6.47
N PRO A 84 0.20 26.59 7.08
CA PRO A 84 0.75 27.70 7.84
C PRO A 84 1.74 27.29 8.94
N VAL A 85 1.45 26.21 9.67
CA VAL A 85 2.34 25.65 10.71
C VAL A 85 3.67 25.15 10.11
N ALA A 86 3.63 24.50 8.94
CA ALA A 86 4.84 24.08 8.25
C ALA A 86 5.68 25.28 7.77
N THR A 87 5.02 26.36 7.35
CA THR A 87 5.66 27.61 6.99
C THR A 87 6.34 28.27 8.20
N ALA A 88 5.66 28.32 9.35
CA ALA A 88 6.19 28.88 10.60
C ALA A 88 7.41 28.06 11.11
N ALA A 89 7.32 26.73 11.12
CA ALA A 89 8.43 25.86 11.50
C ALA A 89 9.66 26.10 10.61
N ARG A 90 9.48 26.19 9.29
CA ARG A 90 10.55 26.46 8.35
C ARG A 90 11.16 27.85 8.53
N ALA A 91 10.34 28.88 8.75
CA ALA A 91 10.81 30.24 9.02
C ALA A 91 11.66 30.31 10.31
N ALA A 92 11.35 29.47 11.29
CA ALA A 92 12.12 29.31 12.53
C ALA A 92 13.34 28.36 12.37
N GLY A 93 13.66 27.89 11.19
CA GLY A 93 14.77 26.97 10.92
C GLY A 93 14.59 25.58 11.51
N LYS A 94 13.34 25.18 11.85
CA LYS A 94 13.07 23.88 12.45
C LYS A 94 12.83 22.80 11.39
N PRO A 95 13.38 21.61 11.59
CA PRO A 95 13.14 20.47 10.69
C PRO A 95 11.66 20.07 10.71
N ILE A 96 11.19 19.63 9.53
CA ILE A 96 9.86 19.03 9.35
C ILE A 96 10.08 17.56 9.04
N ILE A 97 9.56 16.68 9.87
CA ILE A 97 9.78 15.24 9.82
C ILE A 97 8.46 14.46 9.91
N CYS A 98 8.51 13.15 9.73
CA CYS A 98 7.36 12.26 9.96
C CYS A 98 7.67 11.21 11.05
N ASP A 99 6.67 10.41 11.40
CA ASP A 99 6.74 9.35 12.40
C ASP A 99 7.84 8.31 12.11
N ILE A 100 8.12 8.00 10.84
CA ILE A 100 9.16 7.06 10.43
C ILE A 100 10.57 7.58 10.82
N GLU A 101 10.78 8.87 10.74
CA GLU A 101 12.05 9.48 11.19
C GLU A 101 12.28 9.27 12.69
N LEU A 102 11.21 9.39 13.51
CA LEU A 102 11.30 9.11 14.95
C LEU A 102 11.57 7.63 15.23
N LEU A 103 10.90 6.73 14.50
CA LEU A 103 11.18 5.30 14.58
C LEU A 103 12.66 4.99 14.31
N ALA A 104 13.22 5.56 13.25
CA ALA A 104 14.62 5.34 12.89
C ALA A 104 15.58 5.83 13.98
N ARG A 105 15.31 7.00 14.56
CA ARG A 105 16.10 7.57 15.66
C ARG A 105 16.01 6.73 16.94
N ALA A 106 14.84 6.18 17.24
CA ALA A 106 14.61 5.36 18.43
C ALA A 106 15.14 3.92 18.29
N GLN A 107 15.31 3.43 17.07
CA GLN A 107 15.73 2.04 16.79
C GLN A 107 16.96 1.97 15.88
N PRO A 108 18.07 2.65 16.22
CA PRO A 108 19.23 2.80 15.32
C PRO A 108 19.97 1.48 15.04
N GLN A 109 19.74 0.44 15.84
CA GLN A 109 20.37 -0.87 15.68
C GLN A 109 19.50 -1.87 14.90
N ALA A 110 18.24 -1.55 14.66
CA ALA A 110 17.35 -2.38 13.85
C ALA A 110 17.65 -2.24 12.36
N ARG A 111 17.29 -3.26 11.59
CA ARG A 111 17.32 -3.19 10.11
C ARG A 111 16.02 -2.62 9.58
N PHE A 112 16.12 -1.85 8.50
CA PHE A 112 14.99 -1.27 7.81
C PHE A 112 14.93 -1.74 6.36
N VAL A 113 13.84 -2.39 6.00
CA VAL A 113 13.43 -2.67 4.62
C VAL A 113 12.37 -1.64 4.26
N ALA A 114 12.67 -0.72 3.36
CA ALA A 114 11.78 0.33 2.92
C ALA A 114 11.25 0.03 1.51
N ILE A 115 9.96 0.12 1.29
CA ILE A 115 9.32 -0.21 0.02
C ILE A 115 8.58 1.00 -0.53
N THR A 116 8.93 1.43 -1.75
CA THR A 116 8.23 2.50 -2.47
C THR A 116 7.96 2.12 -3.93
N GLY A 117 7.25 2.98 -4.63
CA GLY A 117 6.81 2.83 -6.01
C GLY A 117 5.43 3.47 -6.19
N THR A 118 4.94 3.55 -7.39
CA THR A 118 3.54 3.97 -7.61
C THR A 118 2.62 2.86 -7.16
N ASN A 119 2.90 1.64 -7.57
CA ASN A 119 2.03 0.48 -7.39
C ASN A 119 2.77 -0.72 -6.77
N GLY A 120 2.02 -1.64 -6.13
CA GLY A 120 2.58 -2.86 -5.56
C GLY A 120 3.12 -2.75 -4.13
N LYS A 121 3.31 -1.54 -3.60
CA LYS A 121 3.89 -1.28 -2.27
C LYS A 121 3.34 -2.18 -1.16
N SER A 122 2.04 -2.11 -0.93
CA SER A 122 1.39 -2.85 0.18
C SER A 122 1.55 -4.36 0.04
N THR A 123 1.40 -4.89 -1.18
CA THR A 123 1.58 -6.33 -1.46
C THR A 123 3.01 -6.76 -1.17
N THR A 124 4.01 -6.01 -1.68
CA THR A 124 5.42 -6.34 -1.48
C THR A 124 5.82 -6.22 -0.01
N THR A 125 5.37 -5.16 0.68
CA THR A 125 5.63 -4.96 2.11
C THR A 125 5.08 -6.11 2.95
N ALA A 126 3.80 -6.47 2.74
CA ALA A 126 3.18 -7.56 3.48
C ALA A 126 3.79 -8.93 3.12
N LEU A 127 4.17 -9.13 1.86
CA LEU A 127 4.80 -10.37 1.40
C LEU A 127 6.19 -10.56 2.02
N ILE A 128 7.03 -9.51 2.06
CA ILE A 128 8.33 -9.55 2.72
C ILE A 128 8.14 -9.87 4.21
N GLY A 129 7.25 -9.16 4.90
CA GLY A 129 6.97 -9.43 6.31
C GLY A 129 6.47 -10.85 6.57
N HIS A 130 5.61 -11.38 5.69
CA HIS A 130 5.15 -12.77 5.77
C HIS A 130 6.30 -13.77 5.60
N ILE A 131 7.16 -13.59 4.59
CA ILE A 131 8.33 -14.45 4.35
C ILE A 131 9.28 -14.44 5.56
N LEU A 132 9.62 -13.26 6.09
CA LEU A 132 10.49 -13.12 7.26
C LEU A 132 9.89 -13.82 8.49
N GLY A 133 8.60 -13.61 8.75
CA GLY A 133 7.89 -14.26 9.85
C GLY A 133 7.86 -15.79 9.71
N GLN A 134 7.60 -16.32 8.50
CA GLN A 134 7.64 -17.76 8.23
C GLN A 134 9.06 -18.34 8.34
N ALA A 135 10.08 -17.54 8.08
CA ALA A 135 11.47 -17.91 8.28
C ALA A 135 11.91 -17.85 9.75
N GLY A 136 11.06 -17.39 10.68
CA GLY A 136 11.36 -17.27 12.11
C GLY A 136 12.17 -16.02 12.47
N LEU A 137 12.25 -15.04 11.58
CA LEU A 137 12.96 -13.78 11.82
C LEU A 137 12.06 -12.77 12.51
N ALA A 138 12.59 -12.07 13.52
CA ALA A 138 11.87 -11.00 14.21
C ALA A 138 11.63 -9.83 13.23
N CYS A 139 10.35 -9.57 12.91
CA CYS A 139 9.99 -8.47 12.03
C CYS A 139 8.66 -7.82 12.43
N GLU A 140 8.55 -6.53 12.15
CA GLU A 140 7.34 -5.72 12.27
C GLU A 140 7.03 -5.07 10.91
N VAL A 141 5.75 -5.03 10.56
CA VAL A 141 5.27 -4.49 9.28
C VAL A 141 4.41 -3.26 9.53
N GLY A 142 4.70 -2.15 8.87
CA GLY A 142 3.96 -0.91 9.07
C GLY A 142 4.30 0.22 8.10
N GLY A 143 4.16 1.46 8.58
CA GLY A 143 4.34 2.67 7.79
C GLY A 143 3.04 3.14 7.15
N ASN A 144 3.01 3.28 5.82
CA ASN A 144 1.80 3.69 5.09
C ASN A 144 0.74 2.57 4.97
N ILE A 145 0.99 1.40 5.53
CA ILE A 145 0.08 0.26 5.58
C ILE A 145 -0.16 -0.19 7.02
N GLY A 146 -1.37 -0.65 7.31
CA GLY A 146 -1.70 -1.28 8.59
C GLY A 146 -1.43 -0.36 9.79
N ARG A 147 -0.44 -0.72 10.62
CA ARG A 147 -0.06 0.01 11.83
C ARG A 147 0.87 1.18 11.52
N GLY A 148 0.69 2.31 12.21
CA GLY A 148 1.61 3.44 12.15
C GLY A 148 3.01 3.05 12.66
N ALA A 149 4.04 3.76 12.23
CA ALA A 149 5.41 3.40 12.54
C ALA A 149 5.69 3.33 14.07
N LEU A 150 5.12 4.23 14.85
CA LEU A 150 5.33 4.29 16.30
C LEU A 150 4.43 3.34 17.11
N ASP A 151 3.40 2.74 16.50
CA ASP A 151 2.59 1.68 17.11
C ASP A 151 3.22 0.28 16.97
N LEU A 152 4.34 0.16 16.25
CA LEU A 152 5.07 -1.09 16.09
C LEU A 152 5.74 -1.50 17.41
N ALA A 153 6.11 -2.78 17.53
CA ALA A 153 6.88 -3.25 18.67
C ALA A 153 8.36 -2.87 18.54
N PRO A 154 9.05 -2.58 19.64
CA PRO A 154 10.50 -2.39 19.61
C PRO A 154 11.19 -3.73 19.30
N LEU A 155 12.10 -3.73 18.32
CA LEU A 155 12.80 -4.94 17.88
C LEU A 155 14.28 -4.99 18.28
N GLY A 156 14.91 -3.83 18.46
CA GLY A 156 16.33 -3.75 18.78
C GLY A 156 17.27 -4.35 17.72
N ALA A 157 18.45 -4.74 18.13
CA ALA A 157 19.46 -5.33 17.25
C ALA A 157 18.99 -6.69 16.69
N GLY A 158 19.15 -6.87 15.39
CA GLY A 158 18.76 -8.10 14.68
C GLY A 158 17.28 -8.15 14.25
N GLY A 159 16.41 -7.28 14.74
CA GLY A 159 15.05 -7.14 14.24
C GLY A 159 14.97 -6.35 12.94
N THR A 160 13.91 -6.56 12.17
CA THR A 160 13.73 -5.94 10.87
C THR A 160 12.37 -5.25 10.77
N TYR A 161 12.36 -3.95 10.56
CA TYR A 161 11.15 -3.20 10.21
C TYR A 161 10.94 -3.22 8.70
N VAL A 162 9.78 -3.67 8.25
CA VAL A 162 9.37 -3.70 6.84
C VAL A 162 8.32 -2.61 6.63
N LEU A 163 8.73 -1.52 5.99
CA LEU A 163 7.95 -0.28 5.95
C LEU A 163 7.47 0.07 4.54
N GLU A 164 6.16 0.16 4.36
CA GLU A 164 5.59 0.82 3.18
C GLU A 164 5.81 2.32 3.28
N MET A 165 6.35 2.95 2.24
CA MET A 165 6.66 4.37 2.23
C MET A 165 6.03 5.09 1.03
N SER A 166 5.21 6.10 1.33
CA SER A 166 4.71 7.04 0.33
C SER A 166 5.78 8.07 -0.05
N SER A 167 5.60 8.74 -1.19
CA SER A 167 6.46 9.88 -1.56
C SER A 167 6.40 11.01 -0.53
N TYR A 168 5.25 11.21 0.11
CA TYR A 168 5.05 12.21 1.15
C TYR A 168 5.85 11.94 2.43
N GLN A 169 6.02 10.67 2.80
CA GLN A 169 6.86 10.29 3.94
C GLN A 169 8.33 10.40 3.59
N LEU A 170 8.73 9.97 2.39
CA LEU A 170 10.10 9.99 1.93
C LEU A 170 10.69 11.41 1.88
N GLU A 171 9.93 12.41 1.42
CA GLU A 171 10.36 13.82 1.40
C GLU A 171 10.59 14.44 2.81
N LEU A 172 10.15 13.76 3.88
CA LEU A 172 10.25 14.22 5.27
C LEU A 172 11.35 13.50 6.06
N LEU A 173 12.11 12.61 5.42
CA LEU A 173 13.20 11.88 6.04
C LEU A 173 14.49 12.72 6.11
N GLN A 174 15.26 12.53 7.16
CA GLN A 174 16.53 13.22 7.37
C GLN A 174 17.67 12.25 7.67
N THR A 175 17.48 11.34 8.64
CA THR A 175 18.51 10.41 9.11
C THR A 175 18.17 8.95 8.81
N PHE A 176 16.94 8.67 8.40
CA PHE A 176 16.48 7.32 8.07
C PHE A 176 17.38 6.65 7.03
N ARG A 177 17.84 5.43 7.33
CA ARG A 177 18.63 4.58 6.43
C ARG A 177 17.88 3.30 6.12
N ALA A 178 17.62 3.04 4.85
CA ALA A 178 17.12 1.75 4.38
C ALA A 178 18.28 0.79 4.16
N ASN A 179 18.40 -0.27 4.97
CA ASN A 179 19.37 -1.34 4.74
C ASN A 179 19.03 -2.09 3.45
N VAL A 180 17.73 -2.25 3.18
CA VAL A 180 17.22 -2.73 1.90
C VAL A 180 16.16 -1.73 1.41
N ALA A 181 16.44 -1.03 0.33
CA ALA A 181 15.49 -0.14 -0.33
C ALA A 181 14.88 -0.86 -1.55
N VAL A 182 13.55 -0.95 -1.60
CA VAL A 182 12.82 -1.59 -2.70
C VAL A 182 12.06 -0.52 -3.48
N TRP A 183 12.47 -0.32 -4.72
CA TRP A 183 11.81 0.53 -5.70
C TRP A 183 11.08 -0.34 -6.72
N LEU A 184 9.74 -0.28 -6.75
CA LEU A 184 8.95 -1.19 -7.58
C LEU A 184 8.78 -0.69 -9.03
N ASN A 185 8.21 0.49 -9.18
CA ASN A 185 7.86 1.09 -10.46
C ASN A 185 7.47 2.55 -10.28
N ILE A 186 7.41 3.28 -11.40
CA ILE A 186 6.93 4.65 -11.43
C ILE A 186 5.97 4.87 -12.60
N THR A 187 4.80 5.43 -12.31
CA THR A 187 3.84 5.98 -13.27
C THR A 187 3.33 7.30 -12.72
N PRO A 188 2.87 8.26 -13.55
CA PRO A 188 2.37 9.53 -13.07
C PRO A 188 1.29 9.37 -11.99
N ASP A 189 1.51 9.96 -10.83
CA ASP A 189 0.59 9.98 -9.70
C ASP A 189 0.97 11.16 -8.79
N HIS A 190 0.01 11.70 -8.03
CA HIS A 190 0.26 12.79 -7.08
C HIS A 190 0.98 14.02 -7.67
N ILE A 191 0.73 14.35 -8.94
CA ILE A 191 1.40 15.45 -9.65
C ILE A 191 1.06 16.80 -9.02
N ASP A 192 -0.16 16.98 -8.53
CA ASP A 192 -0.59 18.15 -7.76
C ASP A 192 0.29 18.42 -6.53
N ARG A 193 0.81 17.37 -5.90
CA ARG A 193 1.66 17.44 -4.70
C ARG A 193 3.13 17.64 -5.02
N HIS A 194 3.62 17.14 -6.16
CA HIS A 194 5.04 17.13 -6.50
C HIS A 194 5.39 18.04 -7.69
N GLY A 195 4.38 18.69 -8.30
CA GLY A 195 4.53 19.59 -9.44
C GLY A 195 4.54 18.87 -10.79
N ASP A 196 5.40 17.87 -10.95
CA ASP A 196 5.51 17.05 -12.16
C ASP A 196 6.01 15.63 -11.83
N LEU A 197 6.19 14.82 -12.88
CA LEU A 197 6.72 13.45 -12.73
C LEU A 197 8.16 13.46 -12.19
N ALA A 198 8.98 14.41 -12.55
CA ALA A 198 10.36 14.50 -12.07
C ALA A 198 10.41 14.80 -10.57
N GLY A 199 9.57 15.72 -10.09
CA GLY A 199 9.41 15.97 -8.66
C GLY A 199 8.89 14.77 -7.88
N TYR A 200 7.96 14.02 -8.47
CA TYR A 200 7.47 12.77 -7.87
C TYR A 200 8.55 11.69 -7.77
N VAL A 201 9.36 11.52 -8.83
CA VAL A 201 10.53 10.64 -8.83
C VAL A 201 11.52 11.07 -7.75
N ALA A 202 11.90 12.35 -7.74
CA ALA A 202 12.85 12.91 -6.78
C ALA A 202 12.40 12.68 -5.32
N ALA A 203 11.11 12.90 -5.02
CA ALA A 203 10.56 12.65 -3.69
C ALA A 203 10.71 11.17 -3.27
N LYS A 204 10.56 10.22 -4.20
CA LYS A 204 10.75 8.80 -3.89
C LYS A 204 12.21 8.38 -3.81
N GLU A 205 13.11 9.04 -4.54
CA GLU A 205 14.56 8.74 -4.50
C GLU A 205 15.18 8.96 -3.13
N HIS A 206 14.56 9.76 -2.25
CA HIS A 206 14.99 9.90 -0.85
C HIS A 206 15.10 8.56 -0.10
N ILE A 207 14.47 7.49 -0.59
CA ILE A 207 14.63 6.14 -0.04
C ILE A 207 16.09 5.65 -0.07
N PHE A 208 16.91 6.16 -0.98
CA PHE A 208 18.31 5.76 -1.17
C PHE A 208 19.34 6.72 -0.52
N ASP A 209 18.92 7.89 -0.03
CA ASP A 209 19.83 8.99 0.36
C ASP A 209 20.87 8.60 1.40
N ARG A 210 20.49 7.80 2.37
CA ARG A 210 21.33 7.42 3.51
C ARG A 210 21.92 6.01 3.41
N GLN A 211 21.73 5.34 2.28
CA GLN A 211 22.35 4.03 2.06
C GLN A 211 23.87 4.13 2.07
N GLN A 212 24.52 3.13 2.66
CA GLN A 212 25.95 3.03 2.87
C GLN A 212 26.49 1.72 2.31
N THR A 213 27.81 1.56 2.30
CA THR A 213 28.45 0.29 1.96
C THR A 213 27.84 -0.85 2.76
N GLY A 214 27.44 -1.91 2.06
CA GLY A 214 26.75 -3.06 2.62
C GLY A 214 25.22 -2.98 2.60
N ASP A 215 24.62 -1.89 2.09
CA ASP A 215 23.17 -1.81 1.86
C ASP A 215 22.80 -2.29 0.46
N CYS A 216 21.49 -2.53 0.26
CA CYS A 216 20.94 -3.06 -0.98
C CYS A 216 19.85 -2.15 -1.55
N ALA A 217 19.85 -1.98 -2.87
CA ALA A 217 18.79 -1.36 -3.65
C ALA A 217 18.18 -2.39 -4.61
N VAL A 218 16.97 -2.86 -4.34
CA VAL A 218 16.19 -3.73 -5.23
C VAL A 218 15.31 -2.85 -6.11
N ILE A 219 15.50 -2.90 -7.42
CA ILE A 219 14.90 -1.94 -8.34
C ILE A 219 14.18 -2.65 -9.48
N GLY A 220 12.85 -2.47 -9.56
CA GLY A 220 12.07 -2.86 -10.74
C GLY A 220 12.50 -2.05 -11.95
N ILE A 221 12.75 -2.70 -13.09
CA ILE A 221 13.32 -2.05 -14.29
C ILE A 221 12.41 -2.12 -15.53
N ASP A 222 11.14 -2.42 -15.35
CA ASP A 222 10.22 -2.56 -16.48
C ASP A 222 9.78 -1.21 -17.09
N ASP A 223 9.93 -0.10 -16.37
CA ASP A 223 9.71 1.24 -16.88
C ASP A 223 11.01 2.06 -17.03
N GLU A 224 11.01 3.07 -17.92
CA GLU A 224 12.24 3.83 -18.27
C GLU A 224 12.75 4.68 -17.10
N ALA A 225 11.87 5.30 -16.32
CA ALA A 225 12.27 6.09 -15.17
C ALA A 225 12.98 5.21 -14.13
N SER A 226 12.45 4.03 -13.84
CA SER A 226 13.06 3.06 -12.92
C SER A 226 14.39 2.50 -13.46
N ARG A 227 14.52 2.29 -14.78
CA ARG A 227 15.82 1.94 -15.40
C ARG A 227 16.88 3.02 -15.19
N ALA A 228 16.49 4.30 -15.27
CA ALA A 228 17.42 5.40 -15.00
C ALA A 228 17.87 5.41 -13.53
N ILE A 229 16.96 5.12 -12.58
CA ILE A 229 17.29 4.94 -11.17
C ILE A 229 18.30 3.79 -10.98
N TYR A 230 18.03 2.64 -11.59
CA TYR A 230 18.93 1.49 -11.52
C TYR A 230 20.34 1.83 -12.00
N ARG A 231 20.48 2.50 -13.16
CA ARG A 231 21.79 2.92 -13.68
C ARG A 231 22.57 3.81 -12.69
N ARG A 232 21.87 4.74 -12.00
CA ARG A 232 22.50 5.59 -10.98
C ARG A 232 22.90 4.79 -9.74
N MET A 233 22.03 3.91 -9.27
CA MET A 233 22.31 3.12 -8.08
C MET A 233 23.40 2.07 -8.31
N SER A 234 23.46 1.45 -9.48
CA SER A 234 24.50 0.47 -9.83
C SER A 234 25.91 1.10 -9.95
N SER A 235 26.00 2.42 -10.11
CA SER A 235 27.29 3.14 -10.10
C SER A 235 27.71 3.63 -8.71
N ARG A 236 26.88 3.47 -7.66
CA ARG A 236 27.22 3.88 -6.29
C ARG A 236 28.13 2.84 -5.64
N PRO A 237 29.35 3.20 -5.22
CA PRO A 237 30.28 2.26 -4.58
C PRO A 237 29.69 1.66 -3.30
N GLY A 238 29.84 0.36 -3.15
CA GLY A 238 29.46 -0.36 -1.93
C GLY A 238 27.97 -0.64 -1.75
N ILE A 239 27.09 -0.17 -2.68
CA ILE A 239 25.68 -0.49 -2.70
C ILE A 239 25.45 -1.65 -3.69
N ALA A 240 24.76 -2.70 -3.24
CA ALA A 240 24.33 -3.77 -4.13
C ALA A 240 23.02 -3.35 -4.83
N ALA A 241 23.09 -3.00 -6.11
CA ALA A 241 21.91 -2.71 -6.90
C ALA A 241 21.43 -3.97 -7.63
N ILE A 242 20.26 -4.48 -7.27
CA ILE A 242 19.65 -5.71 -7.83
C ILE A 242 18.51 -5.31 -8.78
N PRO A 243 18.66 -5.48 -10.10
CA PRO A 243 17.58 -5.22 -11.04
C PRO A 243 16.54 -6.33 -11.00
N VAL A 244 15.27 -5.95 -11.09
CA VAL A 244 14.12 -6.87 -11.13
C VAL A 244 13.27 -6.56 -12.35
N GLY A 245 13.06 -7.52 -13.23
CA GLY A 245 12.28 -7.29 -14.45
C GLY A 245 11.88 -8.57 -15.17
N ARG A 246 11.11 -8.43 -16.25
CA ARG A 246 10.72 -9.56 -17.12
C ARG A 246 11.93 -10.17 -17.82
N GLU A 247 12.89 -9.33 -18.19
CA GLU A 247 14.16 -9.72 -18.81
C GLU A 247 15.29 -8.95 -18.14
N VAL A 248 16.13 -9.65 -17.42
CA VAL A 248 17.29 -9.07 -16.75
C VAL A 248 18.55 -9.71 -17.30
N ALA A 249 19.42 -8.91 -17.89
CA ALA A 249 20.73 -9.36 -18.33
C ALA A 249 21.71 -9.32 -17.16
N GLY A 250 22.12 -10.48 -16.68
CA GLY A 250 23.19 -10.65 -15.69
C GLY A 250 22.93 -10.07 -14.31
N GLY A 251 22.97 -10.90 -13.28
CA GLY A 251 23.09 -10.45 -11.88
C GLY A 251 21.83 -9.89 -11.22
N GLY A 252 20.62 -10.22 -11.66
CA GLY A 252 19.36 -9.73 -11.10
C GLY A 252 18.30 -10.80 -10.90
N MET A 253 17.06 -10.36 -10.76
CA MET A 253 15.89 -11.22 -10.59
C MET A 253 14.97 -11.08 -11.78
N SER A 254 14.73 -12.16 -12.51
CA SER A 254 13.79 -12.21 -13.64
C SER A 254 12.50 -12.95 -13.28
N PHE A 255 11.40 -12.54 -13.96
CA PHE A 255 10.13 -13.23 -13.86
C PHE A 255 9.49 -13.38 -15.23
N ARG A 256 9.10 -14.64 -15.58
CA ARG A 256 8.45 -14.94 -16.86
C ARG A 256 7.54 -16.15 -16.71
N ALA A 257 6.38 -16.12 -17.35
CA ALA A 257 5.44 -17.24 -17.42
C ALA A 257 5.17 -17.91 -16.06
N GLY A 258 5.00 -17.10 -15.01
CA GLY A 258 4.70 -17.61 -13.66
C GLY A 258 5.89 -18.21 -12.91
N ARG A 259 7.12 -17.99 -13.37
CA ARG A 259 8.35 -18.43 -12.71
C ARG A 259 9.26 -17.27 -12.39
N LEU A 260 9.84 -17.30 -11.20
CA LEU A 260 10.90 -16.40 -10.73
C LEU A 260 12.24 -17.10 -10.87
N VAL A 261 13.28 -16.36 -11.30
CA VAL A 261 14.66 -16.88 -11.40
C VAL A 261 15.63 -15.80 -10.93
N ASP A 262 16.48 -16.10 -9.94
CA ASP A 262 17.54 -15.21 -9.49
C ASP A 262 18.85 -15.40 -10.27
N ALA A 263 19.83 -14.55 -9.96
CA ALA A 263 21.14 -14.55 -10.63
C ALA A 263 21.92 -15.87 -10.43
N ASP A 264 21.68 -16.59 -9.34
CA ASP A 264 22.33 -17.85 -9.00
C ASP A 264 21.60 -19.06 -9.60
N GLY A 265 20.50 -18.83 -10.32
CA GLY A 265 19.67 -19.86 -10.94
C GLY A 265 18.63 -20.50 -10.02
N HIS A 266 18.50 -20.02 -8.76
CA HIS A 266 17.39 -20.46 -7.92
C HIS A 266 16.08 -19.96 -8.48
N SER A 267 15.04 -20.75 -8.36
CA SER A 267 13.75 -20.43 -8.97
C SER A 267 12.58 -20.87 -8.10
N ALA A 268 11.44 -20.19 -8.29
CA ALA A 268 10.17 -20.57 -7.72
C ALA A 268 9.06 -20.37 -8.74
N ASP A 269 8.14 -21.34 -8.79
CA ASP A 269 6.90 -21.18 -9.51
C ASP A 269 5.90 -20.46 -8.61
N PHE A 270 5.28 -19.42 -9.14
CA PHE A 270 4.27 -18.62 -8.42
C PHE A 270 2.93 -18.55 -9.16
N ILE A 271 2.83 -19.18 -10.34
CA ILE A 271 1.63 -19.16 -11.18
C ILE A 271 0.39 -19.69 -10.44
N ASP A 272 0.62 -20.62 -9.52
CA ASP A 272 -0.43 -21.26 -8.72
C ASP A 272 -0.64 -20.63 -7.34
N VAL A 273 -0.08 -19.43 -7.09
CA VAL A 273 -0.31 -18.70 -5.84
C VAL A 273 -1.59 -17.86 -5.98
N PRO A 274 -2.75 -18.32 -5.46
CA PRO A 274 -4.05 -17.69 -5.75
C PRO A 274 -4.16 -16.26 -5.24
N THR A 275 -3.33 -15.91 -4.26
CA THR A 275 -3.33 -14.58 -3.59
C THR A 275 -2.42 -13.57 -4.30
N LEU A 276 -1.68 -14.00 -5.32
CA LEU A 276 -0.80 -13.15 -6.14
C LEU A 276 -1.15 -13.26 -7.64
N PRO A 277 -2.40 -12.99 -8.04
CA PRO A 277 -2.81 -13.09 -9.42
C PRO A 277 -2.19 -11.98 -10.28
N GLY A 278 -1.91 -12.32 -11.55
CA GLY A 278 -1.48 -11.37 -12.58
C GLY A 278 0.02 -11.05 -12.58
N ASP A 279 0.50 -10.59 -13.74
CA ASP A 279 1.92 -10.31 -13.99
C ASP A 279 2.53 -9.23 -13.09
N HIS A 280 1.72 -8.24 -12.66
CA HIS A 280 2.20 -7.21 -11.75
C HIS A 280 2.59 -7.78 -10.37
N ASN A 281 1.97 -8.88 -9.93
CA ASN A 281 2.36 -9.57 -8.72
C ASN A 281 3.63 -10.41 -8.91
N ALA A 282 3.98 -10.77 -10.15
CA ALA A 282 5.28 -11.37 -10.42
C ALA A 282 6.43 -10.42 -10.09
N GLN A 283 6.32 -9.13 -10.47
CA GLN A 283 7.29 -8.11 -10.08
C GLN A 283 7.34 -7.94 -8.56
N ASN A 284 6.19 -7.86 -7.90
CA ASN A 284 6.11 -7.75 -6.44
C ASN A 284 6.80 -8.94 -5.74
N ALA A 285 6.53 -10.16 -6.21
CA ALA A 285 7.12 -11.38 -5.68
C ALA A 285 8.64 -11.46 -5.95
N ALA A 286 9.08 -11.05 -7.14
CA ALA A 286 10.50 -11.00 -7.49
C ALA A 286 11.27 -9.98 -6.64
N CYS A 287 10.70 -8.79 -6.40
CA CYS A 287 11.28 -7.80 -5.50
C CYS A 287 11.33 -8.30 -4.05
N ALA A 288 10.27 -8.98 -3.59
CA ALA A 288 10.26 -9.58 -2.26
C ALA A 288 11.30 -10.70 -2.12
N TRP A 289 11.45 -11.54 -3.16
CA TRP A 289 12.50 -12.56 -3.21
C TRP A 289 13.89 -11.93 -3.07
N ALA A 290 14.23 -10.96 -3.92
CA ALA A 290 15.53 -10.30 -3.89
C ALA A 290 15.83 -9.65 -2.53
N ALA A 291 14.85 -8.97 -1.93
CA ALA A 291 14.98 -8.35 -0.61
C ALA A 291 15.21 -9.39 0.49
N CYS A 292 14.45 -10.50 0.49
CA CYS A 292 14.59 -11.57 1.48
C CYS A 292 15.92 -12.34 1.30
N ARG A 293 16.38 -12.54 0.06
CA ARG A 293 17.71 -13.14 -0.22
C ARG A 293 18.83 -12.27 0.35
N TRP A 294 18.74 -10.95 0.18
CA TRP A 294 19.72 -10.02 0.78
C TRP A 294 19.74 -10.09 2.30
N LEU A 295 18.61 -10.37 2.93
CA LEU A 295 18.47 -10.61 4.37
C LEU A 295 18.88 -12.02 4.78
N GLU A 296 19.54 -12.77 3.90
CA GLU A 296 20.06 -14.12 4.11
C GLU A 296 18.98 -15.20 4.36
N VAL A 297 17.72 -14.95 3.94
CA VAL A 297 16.67 -15.97 4.01
C VAL A 297 16.96 -17.05 2.96
N PRO A 298 16.97 -18.34 3.35
CA PRO A 298 17.16 -19.46 2.42
C PRO A 298 16.07 -19.49 1.33
N CYS A 299 16.45 -19.84 0.10
CA CYS A 299 15.56 -19.84 -1.07
C CYS A 299 14.32 -20.73 -0.89
N ASP A 300 14.47 -21.89 -0.25
CA ASP A 300 13.37 -22.80 0.06
C ASP A 300 12.34 -22.17 1.02
N ARG A 301 12.80 -21.39 1.99
CA ARG A 301 11.96 -20.63 2.92
C ARG A 301 11.25 -19.48 2.22
N ILE A 302 11.93 -18.78 1.32
CA ILE A 302 11.29 -17.72 0.50
C ILE A 302 10.19 -18.34 -0.37
N ALA A 303 10.49 -19.43 -1.09
CA ALA A 303 9.52 -20.13 -1.92
C ALA A 303 8.31 -20.64 -1.11
N ALA A 304 8.56 -21.18 0.09
CA ALA A 304 7.47 -21.60 0.99
C ALA A 304 6.61 -20.41 1.43
N GLY A 305 7.22 -19.29 1.79
CA GLY A 305 6.53 -18.05 2.16
C GLY A 305 5.70 -17.47 1.01
N LEU A 306 6.20 -17.50 -0.24
CA LEU A 306 5.41 -17.11 -1.42
C LEU A 306 4.15 -17.95 -1.55
N ARG A 307 4.27 -19.28 -1.46
CA ARG A 307 3.13 -20.20 -1.59
C ARG A 307 2.10 -20.06 -0.47
N SER A 308 2.55 -19.77 0.74
CA SER A 308 1.68 -19.64 1.92
C SER A 308 1.16 -18.21 2.14
N TYR A 309 1.51 -17.26 1.26
CA TYR A 309 1.09 -15.88 1.43
C TYR A 309 -0.45 -15.73 1.38
N PRO A 310 -1.07 -15.22 2.44
CA PRO A 310 -2.53 -15.18 2.53
C PRO A 310 -3.19 -14.04 1.75
N GLY A 311 -2.39 -13.18 1.09
CA GLY A 311 -2.89 -11.94 0.47
C GLY A 311 -3.13 -10.81 1.47
N LEU A 312 -3.59 -9.68 0.95
CA LEU A 312 -4.03 -8.53 1.75
C LEU A 312 -5.56 -8.46 1.76
N PRO A 313 -6.18 -8.14 2.91
CA PRO A 313 -7.60 -7.84 2.96
C PRO A 313 -7.99 -6.74 1.94
N HIS A 314 -9.13 -6.90 1.31
CA HIS A 314 -9.71 -5.94 0.36
C HIS A 314 -8.87 -5.62 -0.88
N ARG A 315 -7.86 -6.42 -1.19
CA ARG A 315 -7.01 -6.28 -2.37
C ARG A 315 -6.94 -7.59 -3.13
N GLN A 316 -7.81 -7.74 -4.12
CA GLN A 316 -8.04 -8.98 -4.89
C GLN A 316 -8.14 -10.23 -3.98
N GLU A 317 -8.70 -10.05 -2.80
CA GLU A 317 -8.85 -11.07 -1.77
C GLU A 317 -9.92 -12.08 -2.18
N GLN A 318 -9.55 -13.32 -2.40
CA GLN A 318 -10.50 -14.40 -2.63
C GLN A 318 -11.19 -14.76 -1.30
N VAL A 319 -12.48 -14.48 -1.19
CA VAL A 319 -13.22 -14.59 0.08
C VAL A 319 -14.11 -15.82 0.15
N ALA A 320 -14.61 -16.30 -0.98
CA ALA A 320 -15.50 -17.46 -1.08
C ALA A 320 -15.42 -18.10 -2.47
N GLU A 321 -15.91 -19.33 -2.56
CA GLU A 321 -16.16 -20.07 -3.81
C GLU A 321 -17.50 -20.79 -3.71
N VAL A 322 -18.33 -20.69 -4.76
CA VAL A 322 -19.60 -21.43 -4.90
C VAL A 322 -19.60 -22.14 -6.24
N GLY A 323 -19.53 -23.47 -6.24
CA GLY A 323 -19.34 -24.23 -7.48
C GLY A 323 -18.04 -23.84 -8.18
N ALA A 324 -18.11 -23.37 -9.42
CA ALA A 324 -16.96 -22.88 -10.17
C ALA A 324 -16.83 -21.35 -10.19
N VAL A 325 -17.54 -20.62 -9.31
CA VAL A 325 -17.46 -19.17 -9.17
C VAL A 325 -16.61 -18.80 -7.96
N ILE A 326 -15.59 -17.97 -8.15
CA ILE A 326 -14.83 -17.36 -7.06
C ILE A 326 -15.34 -15.93 -6.80
N TYR A 327 -15.35 -15.51 -5.53
CA TYR A 327 -15.75 -14.19 -5.08
C TYR A 327 -14.53 -13.44 -4.61
N VAL A 328 -14.25 -12.30 -5.27
CA VAL A 328 -13.03 -11.52 -5.08
C VAL A 328 -13.36 -10.15 -4.54
N ASN A 329 -12.83 -9.84 -3.38
CA ASN A 329 -12.94 -8.56 -2.69
C ASN A 329 -11.74 -7.67 -3.05
N ASP A 330 -11.97 -6.66 -3.87
CA ASP A 330 -11.00 -5.64 -4.23
C ASP A 330 -11.52 -4.24 -3.86
N SER A 331 -12.20 -4.14 -2.72
CA SER A 331 -12.82 -2.90 -2.25
C SER A 331 -11.85 -1.72 -2.13
N LYS A 332 -10.55 -1.98 -2.00
CA LYS A 332 -9.48 -0.96 -1.96
C LYS A 332 -9.24 -0.30 -3.32
N ALA A 333 -9.74 -0.85 -4.43
CA ALA A 333 -9.68 -0.25 -5.76
C ALA A 333 -10.64 0.94 -5.86
N THR A 334 -10.25 2.08 -5.34
CA THR A 334 -11.08 3.30 -5.24
C THR A 334 -10.89 4.25 -6.43
N ASN A 335 -10.27 3.80 -7.50
CA ASN A 335 -10.10 4.52 -8.76
C ASN A 335 -9.95 3.54 -9.93
N ALA A 336 -10.04 4.06 -11.17
CA ALA A 336 -9.96 3.24 -12.38
C ALA A 336 -8.60 2.52 -12.52
N ASP A 337 -7.48 3.17 -12.22
CA ASP A 337 -6.14 2.58 -12.34
C ASP A 337 -5.96 1.34 -11.43
N ALA A 338 -6.45 1.42 -10.20
CA ALA A 338 -6.44 0.28 -9.29
C ALA A 338 -7.33 -0.86 -9.80
N THR A 339 -8.53 -0.54 -10.32
CA THR A 339 -9.48 -1.51 -10.87
C THR A 339 -8.94 -2.19 -12.14
N ALA A 340 -8.21 -1.47 -13.01
CA ALA A 340 -7.57 -2.04 -14.20
C ALA A 340 -6.73 -3.29 -13.89
N ARG A 341 -6.06 -3.30 -12.75
CA ARG A 341 -5.22 -4.44 -12.29
C ARG A 341 -6.04 -5.67 -11.97
N ALA A 342 -7.18 -5.49 -11.31
CA ALA A 342 -8.09 -6.60 -11.04
C ALA A 342 -8.71 -7.12 -12.35
N LEU A 343 -9.18 -6.22 -13.22
CA LEU A 343 -9.74 -6.60 -14.51
C LEU A 343 -8.72 -7.32 -15.41
N SER A 344 -7.45 -6.91 -15.38
CA SER A 344 -6.38 -7.59 -16.14
C SER A 344 -6.06 -8.98 -15.60
N SER A 345 -6.31 -9.26 -14.31
CA SER A 345 -5.97 -10.52 -13.64
C SER A 345 -6.98 -11.64 -13.87
N TYR A 346 -8.22 -11.30 -14.24
CA TYR A 346 -9.32 -12.27 -14.36
C TYR A 346 -9.96 -12.25 -15.75
N ARG A 347 -10.77 -13.28 -16.02
CA ARG A 347 -11.68 -13.39 -17.16
C ARG A 347 -13.04 -13.93 -16.70
N ASP A 348 -14.06 -13.81 -17.53
CA ASP A 348 -15.45 -14.19 -17.19
C ASP A 348 -15.93 -13.48 -15.90
N ILE A 349 -15.73 -12.15 -15.87
CA ILE A 349 -15.92 -11.28 -14.70
C ILE A 349 -17.39 -10.82 -14.64
N TYR A 350 -18.00 -10.99 -13.46
CA TYR A 350 -19.26 -10.36 -13.03
C TYR A 350 -18.87 -9.21 -12.10
N TRP A 351 -18.84 -8.00 -12.66
CA TRP A 351 -18.17 -6.86 -12.04
C TRP A 351 -19.12 -6.00 -11.22
N ILE A 352 -18.89 -5.90 -9.90
CA ILE A 352 -19.61 -4.98 -9.00
C ILE A 352 -18.77 -3.71 -8.87
N LEU A 353 -19.36 -2.55 -9.26
CA LEU A 353 -18.68 -1.28 -9.29
C LEU A 353 -19.60 -0.13 -8.91
N GLY A 354 -18.99 0.97 -8.38
CA GLY A 354 -19.72 2.16 -7.99
C GLY A 354 -19.39 2.65 -6.59
N GLY A 355 -20.04 3.75 -6.21
CA GLY A 355 -19.76 4.55 -5.03
C GLY A 355 -19.60 6.01 -5.42
N GLN A 356 -18.75 6.78 -4.74
CA GLN A 356 -18.43 8.15 -5.08
C GLN A 356 -17.35 8.19 -6.18
N ALA A 357 -17.72 8.58 -7.39
CA ALA A 357 -16.85 8.58 -8.56
C ALA A 357 -15.69 9.58 -8.42
N LYS A 358 -14.56 9.24 -9.05
CA LYS A 358 -13.46 10.16 -9.31
C LYS A 358 -13.52 10.67 -10.74
N GLU A 359 -12.74 11.72 -11.04
CA GLU A 359 -12.64 12.29 -12.38
C GLU A 359 -12.30 11.21 -13.42
N GLY A 360 -12.93 11.27 -14.59
CA GLY A 360 -12.80 10.28 -15.67
C GLY A 360 -13.65 9.02 -15.53
N GLY A 361 -14.11 8.68 -14.34
CA GLY A 361 -14.96 7.50 -14.10
C GLY A 361 -14.31 6.20 -14.54
N VAL A 362 -15.05 5.36 -15.30
CA VAL A 362 -14.59 4.03 -15.78
C VAL A 362 -14.26 4.00 -17.28
N ALA A 363 -14.34 5.12 -17.97
CA ALA A 363 -14.01 5.21 -19.40
C ALA A 363 -12.60 4.68 -19.75
N PRO A 364 -11.55 4.90 -18.93
CA PRO A 364 -10.20 4.34 -19.18
C PRO A 364 -10.13 2.81 -19.13
N LEU A 365 -11.15 2.12 -18.61
CA LEU A 365 -11.19 0.67 -18.46
C LEU A 365 -11.74 -0.07 -19.68
N ALA A 366 -12.08 0.64 -20.77
CA ALA A 366 -12.71 0.07 -21.94
C ALA A 366 -11.91 -1.08 -22.59
N GLU A 367 -10.58 -1.05 -22.49
CA GLU A 367 -9.71 -2.11 -23.01
C GLU A 367 -9.89 -3.47 -22.32
N TYR A 368 -10.53 -3.52 -21.13
CA TYR A 368 -10.80 -4.75 -20.38
C TYR A 368 -12.23 -5.28 -20.54
N PHE A 369 -13.12 -4.59 -21.27
CA PHE A 369 -14.53 -4.95 -21.33
C PHE A 369 -14.78 -6.33 -21.97
N ASP A 370 -13.88 -6.80 -22.83
CA ASP A 370 -13.92 -8.15 -23.40
C ASP A 370 -13.81 -9.27 -22.34
N ARG A 371 -13.31 -8.95 -21.15
CA ARG A 371 -13.14 -9.87 -20.02
C ARG A 371 -14.37 -9.92 -19.11
N ILE A 372 -15.30 -8.94 -19.26
CA ILE A 372 -16.43 -8.75 -18.37
C ILE A 372 -17.70 -9.30 -19.01
N ARG A 373 -18.44 -10.09 -18.27
CA ARG A 373 -19.72 -10.65 -18.70
C ARG A 373 -20.88 -9.72 -18.44
N HIS A 374 -20.87 -9.08 -17.26
CA HIS A 374 -21.91 -8.14 -16.85
C HIS A 374 -21.38 -7.22 -15.76
N ALA A 375 -21.84 -5.97 -15.74
CA ALA A 375 -21.54 -4.97 -14.73
C ALA A 375 -22.74 -4.71 -13.82
N PHE A 376 -22.54 -4.61 -12.50
CA PHE A 376 -23.58 -4.38 -11.49
C PHE A 376 -23.26 -3.06 -10.77
N LEU A 377 -24.08 -2.04 -11.05
CA LEU A 377 -23.83 -0.65 -10.65
C LEU A 377 -24.44 -0.35 -9.29
N ILE A 378 -23.66 0.25 -8.40
CA ILE A 378 -24.08 0.64 -7.05
C ILE A 378 -23.73 2.10 -6.72
N GLY A 379 -24.44 2.70 -5.78
CA GLY A 379 -24.15 4.01 -5.21
C GLY A 379 -24.33 5.20 -6.17
N GLU A 380 -23.75 6.33 -5.79
CA GLU A 380 -23.92 7.62 -6.47
C GLU A 380 -23.46 7.62 -7.94
N ALA A 381 -22.43 6.84 -8.27
CA ALA A 381 -21.86 6.80 -9.62
C ALA A 381 -22.73 6.04 -10.65
N THR A 382 -23.85 5.46 -10.26
CA THR A 382 -24.67 4.57 -11.10
C THR A 382 -25.01 5.17 -12.47
N GLU A 383 -25.53 6.39 -12.53
CA GLU A 383 -25.94 7.00 -13.80
C GLU A 383 -24.75 7.43 -14.67
N LEU A 384 -23.68 7.92 -14.04
CA LEU A 384 -22.44 8.25 -14.75
C LEU A 384 -21.86 7.00 -15.43
N PHE A 385 -21.78 5.89 -14.70
CA PHE A 385 -21.21 4.65 -15.22
C PHE A 385 -22.13 3.99 -16.24
N ALA A 386 -23.45 4.02 -16.02
CA ALA A 386 -24.42 3.57 -17.02
C ALA A 386 -24.19 4.24 -18.37
N GLY A 387 -24.04 5.58 -18.39
CA GLY A 387 -23.74 6.33 -19.61
C GLY A 387 -22.39 5.98 -20.26
N GLN A 388 -21.36 5.66 -19.46
CA GLN A 388 -20.04 5.27 -19.98
C GLN A 388 -20.02 3.84 -20.53
N LEU A 389 -20.87 2.94 -20.01
CA LEU A 389 -20.98 1.54 -20.41
C LEU A 389 -22.00 1.31 -21.53
N GLU A 390 -22.90 2.28 -21.79
CA GLU A 390 -23.97 2.14 -22.77
C GLU A 390 -23.45 1.74 -24.16
N GLY A 391 -24.04 0.69 -24.72
CA GLY A 391 -23.64 0.12 -26.01
C GLY A 391 -22.28 -0.60 -26.03
N LYS A 392 -21.54 -0.66 -24.90
CA LYS A 392 -20.20 -1.27 -24.81
C LYS A 392 -20.15 -2.51 -23.91
N LEU A 393 -20.92 -2.51 -22.84
CA LEU A 393 -20.94 -3.57 -21.85
C LEU A 393 -22.35 -3.67 -21.23
N ALA A 394 -22.87 -4.90 -21.11
CA ALA A 394 -24.12 -5.14 -20.42
C ALA A 394 -24.03 -4.80 -18.93
N TYR A 395 -25.05 -4.11 -18.40
CA TYR A 395 -25.06 -3.70 -17.00
C TYR A 395 -26.45 -3.74 -16.38
N SER A 396 -26.48 -3.77 -15.04
CA SER A 396 -27.69 -3.65 -14.22
C SER A 396 -27.51 -2.56 -13.15
N ARG A 397 -28.54 -1.78 -12.89
CA ARG A 397 -28.60 -0.81 -11.79
C ARG A 397 -29.10 -1.54 -10.54
N CYS A 398 -28.24 -1.72 -9.54
CA CYS A 398 -28.56 -2.51 -8.36
C CYS A 398 -28.78 -1.64 -7.10
N GLY A 399 -28.26 -0.42 -7.09
CA GLY A 399 -28.40 0.53 -5.99
C GLY A 399 -27.46 0.27 -4.84
N ASP A 400 -27.47 -0.93 -4.24
CA ASP A 400 -26.60 -1.30 -3.10
C ASP A 400 -25.80 -2.57 -3.35
N LEU A 401 -24.85 -2.82 -2.42
CA LEU A 401 -23.90 -3.94 -2.53
C LEU A 401 -24.58 -5.31 -2.39
N GLN A 402 -25.59 -5.44 -1.54
CA GLN A 402 -26.29 -6.71 -1.32
C GLN A 402 -27.04 -7.11 -2.61
N SER A 403 -27.84 -6.23 -3.14
CA SER A 403 -28.59 -6.43 -4.40
C SER A 403 -27.65 -6.75 -5.57
N ALA A 404 -26.51 -6.05 -5.65
CA ALA A 404 -25.49 -6.30 -6.67
C ALA A 404 -24.84 -7.68 -6.54
N LEU A 405 -24.50 -8.09 -5.33
CA LEU A 405 -23.91 -9.42 -5.08
C LEU A 405 -24.90 -10.54 -5.41
N GLU A 406 -26.16 -10.41 -4.99
CA GLU A 406 -27.22 -11.39 -5.29
C GLU A 406 -27.47 -11.53 -6.79
N ALA A 407 -27.55 -10.40 -7.51
CA ALA A 407 -27.73 -10.39 -8.97
C ALA A 407 -26.50 -10.99 -9.68
N ALA A 408 -25.28 -10.62 -9.27
CA ALA A 408 -24.04 -11.14 -9.83
C ALA A 408 -23.90 -12.64 -9.58
N HIS A 409 -24.20 -13.10 -8.37
CA HIS A 409 -24.23 -14.52 -8.04
C HIS A 409 -25.20 -15.30 -8.93
N ALA A 410 -26.46 -14.86 -8.99
CA ALA A 410 -27.49 -15.52 -9.79
C ALA A 410 -27.14 -15.56 -11.29
N GLN A 411 -26.58 -14.50 -11.83
CA GLN A 411 -26.13 -14.43 -13.23
C GLN A 411 -24.95 -15.38 -13.46
N ALA A 412 -23.93 -15.34 -12.60
CA ALA A 412 -22.75 -16.20 -12.71
C ALA A 412 -23.12 -17.68 -12.66
N GLN A 413 -24.00 -18.10 -11.75
CA GLN A 413 -24.43 -19.49 -11.63
C GLN A 413 -25.21 -19.94 -12.88
N ARG A 414 -26.11 -19.11 -13.42
CA ARG A 414 -26.84 -19.40 -14.68
C ARG A 414 -25.90 -19.59 -15.87
N ASP A 415 -24.95 -18.67 -16.04
CA ASP A 415 -24.02 -18.66 -17.16
C ASP A 415 -23.08 -19.86 -17.13
N LEU A 416 -22.67 -20.30 -15.93
CA LEU A 416 -21.81 -21.47 -15.76
C LEU A 416 -22.52 -22.78 -16.08
N ALA A 417 -23.79 -22.91 -15.66
CA ALA A 417 -24.61 -24.08 -16.02
C ALA A 417 -24.75 -24.22 -17.54
N ALA A 418 -24.86 -23.08 -18.27
CA ALA A 418 -24.97 -23.06 -19.72
C ALA A 418 -23.63 -23.32 -20.46
N ARG A 419 -22.47 -23.18 -19.81
CA ARG A 419 -21.14 -23.15 -20.47
C ARG A 419 -20.22 -24.33 -20.12
N GLY A 420 -20.71 -25.38 -19.50
CA GLY A 420 -19.94 -26.56 -19.21
C GLY A 420 -18.80 -26.38 -18.21
N GLY A 421 -18.97 -25.52 -17.20
CA GLY A 421 -18.12 -25.51 -16.00
C GLY A 421 -16.84 -24.65 -16.06
N ARG A 422 -16.73 -23.69 -16.99
CA ARG A 422 -15.63 -22.69 -16.94
C ARG A 422 -15.74 -21.86 -15.68
N ARG A 423 -14.60 -21.58 -15.01
CA ARG A 423 -14.55 -20.74 -13.80
C ARG A 423 -15.03 -19.31 -14.10
N GLY A 424 -15.91 -18.76 -13.25
CA GLY A 424 -16.34 -17.38 -13.26
C GLY A 424 -15.84 -16.62 -12.04
N VAL A 425 -15.86 -15.28 -12.11
CA VAL A 425 -15.39 -14.41 -11.03
C VAL A 425 -16.44 -13.35 -10.74
N VAL A 426 -17.01 -13.36 -9.53
CA VAL A 426 -17.75 -12.20 -8.99
C VAL A 426 -16.74 -11.30 -8.32
N LEU A 427 -16.52 -10.12 -8.92
CA LEU A 427 -15.47 -9.18 -8.53
C LEU A 427 -16.06 -7.89 -7.99
N LEU A 428 -15.86 -7.60 -6.71
CA LEU A 428 -16.03 -6.26 -6.16
C LEU A 428 -14.75 -5.47 -6.43
N SER A 429 -14.72 -4.60 -7.43
CA SER A 429 -13.62 -3.66 -7.70
C SER A 429 -14.23 -2.32 -8.11
N PRO A 430 -14.53 -1.45 -7.15
CA PRO A 430 -15.53 -0.39 -7.28
C PRO A 430 -15.16 0.76 -8.21
N ALA A 431 -13.88 1.01 -8.48
CA ALA A 431 -13.37 2.21 -9.16
C ALA A 431 -13.77 3.55 -8.48
N CYS A 432 -14.34 3.50 -7.29
CA CYS A 432 -14.93 4.61 -6.53
C CYS A 432 -14.53 4.61 -5.07
N ALA A 433 -14.47 5.80 -4.47
CA ALA A 433 -14.49 5.91 -3.02
C ALA A 433 -15.80 5.36 -2.45
N SER A 434 -15.83 5.03 -1.17
CA SER A 434 -16.95 4.31 -0.54
C SER A 434 -17.87 5.20 0.29
N TRP A 435 -17.59 6.48 0.40
CA TRP A 435 -18.17 7.37 1.40
C TRP A 435 -19.63 7.77 1.17
N ASP A 436 -20.19 7.40 0.04
CA ASP A 436 -21.62 7.53 -0.24
C ASP A 436 -22.49 6.56 0.56
N GLN A 437 -22.04 5.32 0.74
CA GLN A 437 -22.80 4.26 1.42
C GLN A 437 -22.06 3.64 2.62
N TRP A 438 -20.75 3.89 2.78
CA TRP A 438 -19.90 3.20 3.76
C TRP A 438 -18.96 4.17 4.47
N LYS A 439 -18.58 3.85 5.70
CA LYS A 439 -17.61 4.65 6.49
C LYS A 439 -16.19 4.60 5.92
N SER A 440 -15.83 3.52 5.23
CA SER A 440 -14.53 3.34 4.60
C SER A 440 -14.58 2.19 3.58
N TYR A 441 -13.51 2.03 2.78
CA TYR A 441 -13.40 0.90 1.86
C TYR A 441 -13.26 -0.44 2.63
N GLU A 442 -12.67 -0.43 3.81
CA GLU A 442 -12.59 -1.62 4.67
C GLU A 442 -14.00 -2.07 5.05
N HIS A 443 -14.84 -1.15 5.52
CA HIS A 443 -16.22 -1.46 5.91
C HIS A 443 -17.03 -2.03 4.72
N ARG A 444 -16.90 -1.46 3.52
CA ARG A 444 -17.50 -2.01 2.29
C ARG A 444 -16.98 -3.41 1.98
N GLY A 445 -15.66 -3.61 2.09
CA GLY A 445 -15.03 -4.89 1.81
C GLY A 445 -15.34 -5.97 2.85
N ASP A 446 -15.46 -5.61 4.14
CA ASP A 446 -15.88 -6.55 5.20
C ASP A 446 -17.33 -7.01 4.99
N ALA A 447 -18.21 -6.09 4.60
CA ALA A 447 -19.59 -6.43 4.27
C ALA A 447 -19.65 -7.38 3.06
N PHE A 448 -18.92 -7.10 1.98
CA PHE A 448 -18.84 -8.00 0.83
C PHE A 448 -18.34 -9.39 1.23
N ARG A 449 -17.29 -9.47 2.03
CA ARG A 449 -16.73 -10.74 2.54
C ARG A 449 -17.78 -11.51 3.33
N ALA A 450 -18.47 -10.85 4.27
CA ALA A 450 -19.52 -11.48 5.08
C ALA A 450 -20.66 -12.01 4.23
N MET A 451 -21.19 -11.22 3.31
CA MET A 451 -22.28 -11.60 2.40
C MET A 451 -21.86 -12.75 1.47
N ALA A 452 -20.67 -12.69 0.85
CA ALA A 452 -20.19 -13.73 -0.05
C ALA A 452 -19.98 -15.08 0.67
N ARG A 453 -19.51 -15.06 1.91
CA ARG A 453 -19.36 -16.25 2.76
C ARG A 453 -20.67 -16.85 3.24
N ALA A 454 -21.72 -16.05 3.29
CA ALA A 454 -23.07 -16.48 3.68
C ALA A 454 -23.89 -17.06 2.50
N LEU A 455 -23.39 -17.00 1.27
CA LEU A 455 -24.10 -17.57 0.10
C LEU A 455 -24.30 -19.09 0.26
N PRO A 456 -25.45 -19.63 -0.17
CA PRO A 456 -25.68 -21.07 -0.13
C PRO A 456 -24.60 -21.88 -0.85
N GLY A 457 -24.03 -22.89 -0.17
CA GLY A 457 -22.96 -23.71 -0.73
C GLY A 457 -21.58 -23.06 -0.80
N ALA A 458 -21.38 -21.89 -0.17
CA ALA A 458 -20.11 -21.20 -0.17
C ALA A 458 -19.05 -21.97 0.63
N ARG A 459 -17.92 -22.26 -0.03
CA ARG A 459 -16.66 -22.65 0.59
C ARG A 459 -15.89 -21.37 0.90
N GLN A 460 -15.62 -21.11 2.17
CA GLN A 460 -14.84 -19.94 2.57
C GLN A 460 -13.39 -20.07 2.11
N LEU A 461 -12.85 -18.97 1.56
CA LEU A 461 -11.47 -18.84 1.16
C LEU A 461 -10.77 -17.76 1.99
N GLY A 462 -9.41 -17.78 1.99
CA GLY A 462 -8.61 -16.80 2.73
C GLY A 462 -8.55 -17.06 4.23
N ARG A 463 -8.09 -16.04 5.00
CA ARG A 463 -7.97 -16.12 6.46
C ARG A 463 -9.32 -16.42 7.11
N ALA A 464 -9.31 -17.35 8.08
CA ALA A 464 -10.33 -17.36 9.13
C ALA A 464 -10.33 -15.98 9.82
N ALA A 465 -11.51 -15.49 10.14
CA ALA A 465 -11.69 -14.17 10.76
C ALA A 465 -10.99 -14.11 12.12
#